data_6202a488e4564fb495f07e0cf4e40b64
#
_entry.id   6202a488e4564fb495f07e0cf4e40b64
#
_cell.length_a   1.000
_cell.length_b   1.000
_cell.length_c   1.000
_cell.angle_alpha   90.00
_cell.angle_beta   90.00
_cell.angle_gamma   90.00
#
_symmetry.space_group_name_H-M   'P 1'
#
loop_
_entity.id
_entity.type
_entity.pdbx_description
1 polymer ?
#
loop_
_entity_poly.entity_id
_entity_poly.type
_entity_poly.pdbx_seq_one_letter_code
_entity_poly.pdbx_strand_id
1 'polypeptide(L)'
;MQTLNVSEFCNRIALHPPYFAFSDLYHEHSQGVRGRFCAEHQTGYESGPVSAAELVRHLAALGTCAAVIEDSLTPTYYLGTKGRLKVLRNVPGDVGRGEFHAFSEVLSRDRKTLVAHSTVTRGQYLAHFSCEYQSLPAPVFSRTFKNYRTTPSTPPAGSPYREPIELDFEPAQATSLVAHSRPLPDSRFAGHFLEYPAWPASLYCETVSRVAGKLLHHMLEDEVQFSVARMDIDALRLISASQNVSFHLTCTSASKLLSRYVFRGEVRNADLLACVIEMEVYV
;
A
#
# COMPACT_ATOMS: atom_id res chain seq x y z
N MET A 1 10.65 19.83 17.53
CA MET A 1 9.53 19.12 16.85
C MET A 1 8.24 19.88 17.10
N GLN A 2 7.47 20.16 16.08
CA GLN A 2 6.17 20.82 16.16
C GLN A 2 5.08 19.80 15.87
N THR A 3 4.08 19.68 16.73
CA THR A 3 2.92 18.81 16.49
C THR A 3 2.07 19.38 15.36
N LEU A 4 1.64 18.51 14.45
CA LEU A 4 0.82 18.85 13.30
C LEU A 4 -0.64 18.40 13.54
N ASN A 5 -1.59 19.15 12.98
CA ASN A 5 -3.01 18.78 13.05
C ASN A 5 -3.32 17.70 12.01
N VAL A 6 -3.54 16.46 12.45
CA VAL A 6 -3.82 15.30 11.58
C VAL A 6 -5.02 15.57 10.67
N SER A 7 -6.13 16.13 11.18
CA SER A 7 -7.32 16.38 10.37
C SER A 7 -7.08 17.41 9.27
N GLU A 8 -6.27 18.42 9.52
CA GLU A 8 -5.89 19.41 8.51
C GLU A 8 -5.08 18.76 7.39
N PHE A 9 -4.08 17.93 7.75
CA PHE A 9 -3.28 17.20 6.76
C PHE A 9 -4.14 16.24 5.93
N CYS A 10 -5.03 15.48 6.58
CA CYS A 10 -5.98 14.59 5.89
C CYS A 10 -6.79 15.33 4.82
N ASN A 11 -7.31 16.52 5.14
CA ASN A 11 -8.07 17.33 4.18
C ASN A 11 -7.21 17.81 3.01
N ARG A 12 -5.94 18.15 3.27
CA ARG A 12 -5.01 18.65 2.24
C ARG A 12 -4.55 17.57 1.27
N ILE A 13 -4.41 16.31 1.74
CA ILE A 13 -3.97 15.18 0.93
C ILE A 13 -5.12 14.27 0.45
N ALA A 14 -6.36 14.61 0.79
CA ALA A 14 -7.57 13.82 0.47
C ALA A 14 -7.52 12.35 0.96
N LEU A 15 -6.79 12.08 2.04
CA LEU A 15 -6.74 10.78 2.71
C LEU A 15 -7.26 10.94 4.15
N HIS A 16 -8.17 10.06 4.57
CA HIS A 16 -8.84 10.17 5.87
C HIS A 16 -8.79 8.85 6.63
N PRO A 17 -9.05 8.85 7.95
CA PRO A 17 -9.33 7.61 8.67
C PRO A 17 -10.53 6.87 8.06
N PRO A 18 -10.50 5.53 8.01
CA PRO A 18 -9.49 4.64 8.57
C PRO A 18 -8.29 4.36 7.65
N TYR A 19 -8.28 4.81 6.38
CA TYR A 19 -7.12 4.60 5.50
C TYR A 19 -5.87 5.29 6.03
N PHE A 20 -6.00 6.54 6.44
CA PHE A 20 -4.95 7.29 7.12
C PHE A 20 -4.98 6.93 8.60
N ALA A 21 -4.04 6.12 9.07
CA ALA A 21 -4.07 5.55 10.41
C ALA A 21 -2.88 5.98 11.29
N PHE A 22 -2.31 7.16 11.05
CA PHE A 22 -1.34 7.77 11.96
C PHE A 22 -2.07 8.36 13.18
N SER A 23 -1.59 8.03 14.39
CA SER A 23 -2.10 8.59 15.65
C SER A 23 -1.62 10.03 15.85
N ASP A 24 -0.38 10.31 15.43
CA ASP A 24 0.28 11.59 15.61
C ASP A 24 1.15 11.93 14.40
N LEU A 25 1.26 13.21 14.12
CA LEU A 25 2.19 13.77 13.15
C LEU A 25 3.03 14.88 13.75
N TYR A 26 4.31 14.92 13.38
CA TYR A 26 5.25 15.93 13.85
C TYR A 26 6.10 16.45 12.68
N HIS A 27 6.28 17.76 12.62
CA HIS A 27 7.24 18.38 11.72
C HIS A 27 8.64 18.35 12.35
N GLU A 28 9.61 17.89 11.58
CA GLU A 28 11.02 17.96 11.93
C GLU A 28 11.70 19.07 11.12
N HIS A 29 12.63 19.82 11.75
CA HIS A 29 13.26 21.03 11.17
C HIS A 29 14.01 20.80 9.84
N SER A 30 14.18 19.57 9.39
CA SER A 30 14.83 19.17 8.12
C SER A 30 13.87 18.90 6.97
N GLN A 31 12.70 19.52 6.93
CA GLN A 31 11.69 19.36 5.86
C GLN A 31 11.01 17.98 5.82
N GLY A 32 10.98 17.24 6.94
CA GLY A 32 10.35 15.92 7.01
C GLY A 32 9.16 15.90 7.98
N VAL A 33 8.36 14.83 7.84
CA VAL A 33 7.25 14.49 8.75
C VAL A 33 7.55 13.18 9.44
N ARG A 34 7.36 13.16 10.76
CA ARG A 34 7.28 11.93 11.56
C ARG A 34 5.84 11.59 11.85
N GLY A 35 5.54 10.29 11.89
CA GLY A 35 4.23 9.79 12.29
C GLY A 35 4.36 8.50 13.08
N ARG A 36 3.33 8.22 13.89
CA ARG A 36 3.23 6.97 14.65
C ARG A 36 1.99 6.21 14.21
N PHE A 37 2.12 4.90 14.04
CA PHE A 37 1.00 4.02 13.71
C PHE A 37 1.14 2.66 14.40
N CYS A 38 0.02 1.93 14.49
CA CYS A 38 -0.01 0.54 14.93
C CYS A 38 -0.39 -0.36 13.76
N ALA A 39 0.20 -1.55 13.67
CA ALA A 39 -0.18 -2.54 12.68
C ALA A 39 -1.60 -3.04 12.95
N GLU A 40 -2.41 -3.10 11.90
CA GLU A 40 -3.80 -3.54 11.97
C GLU A 40 -4.13 -4.70 11.01
N HIS A 41 -3.37 -4.89 9.93
CA HIS A 41 -3.61 -5.98 8.97
C HIS A 41 -3.32 -7.34 9.60
N GLN A 42 -4.05 -8.35 9.13
CA GLN A 42 -3.67 -9.73 9.36
C GLN A 42 -2.52 -10.07 8.40
N THR A 43 -1.40 -10.55 8.96
CA THR A 43 -0.23 -10.90 8.13
C THR A 43 -0.42 -12.18 7.31
N GLY A 44 -1.40 -13.01 7.69
CA GLY A 44 -1.63 -14.29 7.01
C GLY A 44 -0.39 -15.18 7.08
N TYR A 45 0.15 -15.56 5.92
CA TYR A 45 1.39 -16.35 5.82
C TYR A 45 2.66 -15.47 5.74
N GLU A 46 2.52 -14.16 5.72
CA GLU A 46 3.66 -13.25 5.76
C GLU A 46 4.16 -13.13 7.21
N SER A 47 5.42 -13.44 7.43
CA SER A 47 6.08 -13.33 8.73
C SER A 47 6.56 -11.90 8.97
N GLY A 48 6.54 -11.48 10.23
CA GLY A 48 7.01 -10.16 10.63
C GLY A 48 6.00 -9.40 11.50
N PRO A 49 6.40 -8.27 12.06
CA PRO A 49 5.56 -7.48 12.98
C PRO A 49 4.47 -6.66 12.27
N VAL A 50 4.63 -6.47 10.96
CA VAL A 50 3.72 -5.71 10.07
C VAL A 50 3.92 -6.22 8.64
N SER A 51 2.84 -6.30 7.85
CA SER A 51 2.94 -6.74 6.45
C SER A 51 3.59 -5.68 5.56
N ALA A 52 4.24 -6.13 4.48
CA ALA A 52 4.82 -5.23 3.48
C ALA A 52 3.77 -4.30 2.86
N ALA A 53 2.58 -4.81 2.60
CA ALA A 53 1.47 -4.02 2.06
C ALA A 53 1.01 -2.91 3.01
N GLU A 54 0.97 -3.19 4.31
CA GLU A 54 0.63 -2.18 5.32
C GLU A 54 1.73 -1.11 5.44
N LEU A 55 3.00 -1.52 5.35
CA LEU A 55 4.11 -0.57 5.25
C LEU A 55 3.96 0.34 4.03
N VAL A 56 3.63 -0.21 2.85
CA VAL A 56 3.38 0.60 1.64
C VAL A 56 2.26 1.61 1.90
N ARG A 57 1.15 1.21 2.53
CA ARG A 57 0.03 2.11 2.85
C ARG A 57 0.47 3.31 3.70
N HIS A 58 1.10 3.02 4.83
CA HIS A 58 1.49 4.06 5.78
C HIS A 58 2.61 4.94 5.23
N LEU A 59 3.65 4.35 4.65
CA LEU A 59 4.79 5.11 4.16
C LEU A 59 4.44 5.97 2.93
N ALA A 60 3.55 5.47 2.05
CA ALA A 60 3.02 6.30 0.96
C ALA A 60 2.18 7.47 1.49
N ALA A 61 1.28 7.24 2.45
CA ALA A 61 0.48 8.31 3.04
C ALA A 61 1.35 9.37 3.75
N LEU A 62 2.40 8.95 4.46
CA LEU A 62 3.32 9.87 5.13
C LEU A 62 4.13 10.70 4.12
N GLY A 63 4.51 10.11 2.98
CA GLY A 63 5.17 10.82 1.88
C GLY A 63 4.34 11.99 1.35
N THR A 64 3.03 11.83 1.27
CA THR A 64 2.13 12.92 0.86
C THR A 64 1.98 13.99 1.93
N CYS A 65 2.07 13.63 3.22
CA CYS A 65 2.12 14.60 4.31
C CYS A 65 3.38 15.47 4.22
N ALA A 66 4.55 14.90 3.93
CA ALA A 66 5.78 15.65 3.75
C ALA A 66 5.66 16.67 2.61
N ALA A 67 4.92 16.33 1.55
CA ALA A 67 4.72 17.23 0.41
C ALA A 67 3.90 18.47 0.72
N VAL A 68 2.98 18.41 1.70
CA VAL A 68 2.06 19.52 1.98
C VAL A 68 2.49 20.41 3.13
N ILE A 69 3.62 20.15 3.79
CA ILE A 69 4.13 21.00 4.88
C ILE A 69 4.31 22.46 4.43
N GLU A 70 4.92 22.66 3.28
CA GLU A 70 5.30 23.97 2.74
C GLU A 70 4.31 24.51 1.70
N ASP A 71 3.20 23.78 1.44
CA ASP A 71 2.33 24.05 0.31
C ASP A 71 1.06 24.83 0.66
N SER A 72 0.39 25.30 -0.40
CA SER A 72 -0.90 25.98 -0.32
C SER A 72 -1.98 25.10 0.33
N LEU A 73 -3.01 25.73 0.91
CA LEU A 73 -4.17 25.06 1.53
C LEU A 73 -5.08 24.33 0.53
N THR A 74 -4.71 24.27 -0.76
CA THR A 74 -5.54 23.63 -1.80
C THR A 74 -5.45 22.12 -1.71
N PRO A 75 -6.57 21.40 -1.54
CA PRO A 75 -6.58 19.95 -1.53
C PRO A 75 -5.98 19.36 -2.81
N THR A 76 -5.06 18.41 -2.65
CA THR A 76 -4.33 17.76 -3.74
C THR A 76 -4.40 16.25 -3.58
N TYR A 77 -4.75 15.56 -4.64
CA TYR A 77 -4.72 14.12 -4.73
C TYR A 77 -3.35 13.65 -5.22
N TYR A 78 -2.73 12.76 -4.47
CA TYR A 78 -1.44 12.18 -4.81
C TYR A 78 -1.64 10.73 -5.23
N LEU A 79 -1.48 10.44 -6.52
CA LEU A 79 -1.54 9.09 -7.05
C LEU A 79 -0.15 8.50 -7.07
N GLY A 80 0.12 7.49 -6.25
CA GLY A 80 1.36 6.73 -6.31
C GLY A 80 1.49 6.04 -7.67
N THR A 81 2.53 6.35 -8.43
CA THR A 81 2.81 5.76 -9.75
C THR A 81 3.88 4.69 -9.68
N LYS A 82 4.89 4.88 -8.81
CA LYS A 82 5.93 3.89 -8.54
C LYS A 82 6.23 3.80 -7.06
N GLY A 83 6.37 2.59 -6.55
CA GLY A 83 6.78 2.31 -5.18
C GLY A 83 7.94 1.33 -5.15
N ARG A 84 8.90 1.55 -4.25
CA ARG A 84 10.04 0.65 -4.05
C ARG A 84 10.25 0.46 -2.56
N LEU A 85 9.73 -0.66 -2.04
CA LEU A 85 9.89 -1.06 -0.64
C LEU A 85 11.05 -2.04 -0.50
N LYS A 86 11.89 -1.81 0.50
CA LYS A 86 12.87 -2.81 0.99
C LYS A 86 12.65 -2.99 2.48
N VAL A 87 12.45 -4.23 2.89
CA VAL A 87 12.32 -4.63 4.29
C VAL A 87 13.65 -5.23 4.74
N LEU A 88 14.15 -4.79 5.88
CA LEU A 88 15.38 -5.33 6.45
C LEU A 88 15.11 -6.72 7.04
N ARG A 89 15.92 -7.69 6.65
CA ARG A 89 15.91 -9.04 7.21
C ARG A 89 16.56 -9.00 8.61
N ASN A 90 16.17 -9.91 9.46
CA ASN A 90 16.69 -10.06 10.83
C ASN A 90 16.13 -9.09 11.88
N VAL A 91 14.91 -8.60 11.68
CA VAL A 91 14.18 -8.04 12.82
C VAL A 91 13.84 -9.20 13.75
N PRO A 92 14.26 -9.18 15.03
CA PRO A 92 13.95 -10.25 15.96
C PRO A 92 12.44 -10.53 15.99
N GLY A 93 12.06 -11.81 15.87
CA GLY A 93 10.67 -12.23 15.63
C GLY A 93 9.68 -11.99 16.78
N ASP A 94 10.17 -11.58 17.94
CA ASP A 94 9.29 -11.31 19.11
C ASP A 94 9.03 -9.81 19.23
N VAL A 95 8.36 -9.29 18.24
CA VAL A 95 7.93 -7.91 18.33
C VAL A 95 6.42 -7.91 18.14
N GLY A 96 5.69 -8.24 19.22
CA GLY A 96 4.23 -8.19 19.23
C GLY A 96 3.65 -6.93 18.57
N ARG A 97 2.36 -6.87 18.33
CA ARG A 97 1.66 -5.69 17.79
C ARG A 97 1.97 -4.48 18.65
N GLY A 98 2.78 -3.54 18.18
CA GLY A 98 3.18 -2.34 18.89
C GLY A 98 3.25 -1.14 17.98
N GLU A 99 3.70 -0.04 18.52
CA GLU A 99 3.79 1.22 17.83
C GLU A 99 5.03 1.26 16.92
N PHE A 100 4.84 1.76 15.70
CA PHE A 100 5.87 2.01 14.71
C PHE A 100 6.08 3.51 14.55
N HIS A 101 7.35 3.90 14.35
CA HIS A 101 7.73 5.28 14.09
C HIS A 101 8.19 5.39 12.64
N ALA A 102 7.51 6.22 11.88
CA ALA A 102 7.84 6.49 10.49
C ALA A 102 8.36 7.91 10.33
N PHE A 103 9.25 8.10 9.37
CA PHE A 103 9.74 9.40 8.93
C PHE A 103 9.64 9.47 7.41
N SER A 104 9.28 10.63 6.87
CA SER A 104 9.26 10.87 5.44
C SER A 104 9.75 12.26 5.09
N GLU A 105 10.47 12.35 3.98
CA GLU A 105 10.98 13.58 3.40
C GLU A 105 10.74 13.62 1.90
N VAL A 106 10.65 14.81 1.33
CA VAL A 106 10.55 15.03 -0.11
C VAL A 106 11.96 15.07 -0.70
N LEU A 107 12.25 14.18 -1.65
CA LEU A 107 13.51 14.14 -2.37
C LEU A 107 13.52 15.07 -3.58
N SER A 108 12.40 15.12 -4.29
CA SER A 108 12.23 16.02 -5.43
C SER A 108 10.76 16.32 -5.66
N ARG A 109 10.50 17.50 -6.20
CA ARG A 109 9.15 17.96 -6.53
C ARG A 109 9.18 18.86 -7.74
N ASP A 110 8.26 18.61 -8.66
CA ASP A 110 7.94 19.53 -9.73
C ASP A 110 6.42 19.85 -9.73
N ARG A 111 5.94 20.47 -10.81
CA ARG A 111 4.52 20.87 -10.91
C ARG A 111 3.54 19.69 -10.93
N LYS A 112 3.97 18.51 -11.35
CA LYS A 112 3.09 17.34 -11.60
C LYS A 112 3.54 16.09 -10.85
N THR A 113 4.80 16.03 -10.46
CA THR A 113 5.39 14.86 -9.84
C THR A 113 6.01 15.19 -8.49
N LEU A 114 6.01 14.21 -7.62
CA LEU A 114 6.61 14.24 -6.30
C LEU A 114 7.34 12.94 -6.10
N VAL A 115 8.55 12.98 -5.58
CA VAL A 115 9.27 11.82 -5.07
C VAL A 115 9.51 12.00 -3.59
N ALA A 116 9.02 11.06 -2.79
CA ALA A 116 9.28 11.02 -1.36
C ALA A 116 10.02 9.75 -0.96
N HIS A 117 10.83 9.87 0.08
CA HIS A 117 11.50 8.76 0.73
C HIS A 117 11.01 8.64 2.16
N SER A 118 10.66 7.44 2.56
CA SER A 118 10.14 7.15 3.89
C SER A 118 10.90 6.01 4.53
N THR A 119 11.07 6.08 5.83
CA THR A 119 11.66 5.03 6.65
C THR A 119 10.75 4.69 7.81
N VAL A 120 10.84 3.47 8.30
CA VAL A 120 10.10 3.03 9.49
C VAL A 120 11.04 2.31 10.45
N THR A 121 10.83 2.55 11.73
CA THR A 121 11.60 1.94 12.81
C THR A 121 10.67 1.39 13.89
N ARG A 122 11.17 0.38 14.59
CA ARG A 122 10.61 -0.11 15.84
C ARG A 122 11.75 -0.52 16.75
N GLY A 123 12.32 0.47 17.46
CA GLY A 123 13.60 0.35 18.17
C GLY A 123 14.80 0.33 17.22
N GLN A 124 14.69 -0.36 16.08
CA GLN A 124 15.69 -0.41 15.00
C GLN A 124 15.02 -0.17 13.63
N TYR A 125 15.81 0.03 12.59
CA TYR A 125 15.31 0.15 11.23
C TYR A 125 14.62 -1.14 10.80
N LEU A 126 13.41 -1.00 10.25
CA LEU A 126 12.59 -2.10 9.74
C LEU A 126 12.53 -2.08 8.21
N ALA A 127 12.25 -0.94 7.62
CA ALA A 127 12.11 -0.81 6.18
C ALA A 127 12.34 0.62 5.70
N HIS A 128 12.58 0.75 4.40
CA HIS A 128 12.53 2.02 3.70
C HIS A 128 11.71 1.90 2.40
N PHE A 129 11.09 3.01 2.02
CA PHE A 129 10.18 3.08 0.90
C PHE A 129 10.41 4.38 0.12
N SER A 130 10.61 4.28 -1.19
CA SER A 130 10.60 5.43 -2.10
C SER A 130 9.33 5.37 -2.93
N CYS A 131 8.64 6.50 -3.05
CA CYS A 131 7.43 6.60 -3.82
C CYS A 131 7.45 7.81 -4.75
N GLU A 132 7.10 7.58 -6.01
CA GLU A 132 6.84 8.61 -7.01
C GLU A 132 5.33 8.80 -7.11
N TYR A 133 4.88 10.04 -7.08
CA TYR A 133 3.45 10.39 -7.15
C TYR A 133 3.20 11.35 -8.30
N GLN A 134 2.03 11.20 -8.91
CA GLN A 134 1.41 12.24 -9.71
C GLN A 134 0.57 13.13 -8.80
N SER A 135 0.82 14.44 -8.80
CA SER A 135 0.07 15.43 -8.04
C SER A 135 -1.06 16.01 -8.88
N LEU A 136 -2.29 15.88 -8.41
CA LEU A 136 -3.50 16.35 -9.08
C LEU A 136 -4.28 17.29 -8.14
N PRO A 137 -4.33 18.60 -8.42
CA PRO A 137 -5.24 19.50 -7.70
C PRO A 137 -6.70 19.01 -7.79
N ALA A 138 -7.48 19.22 -6.72
CA ALA A 138 -8.85 18.70 -6.63
C ALA A 138 -9.74 18.98 -7.86
N PRO A 139 -9.74 20.17 -8.50
CA PRO A 139 -10.54 20.40 -9.70
C PRO A 139 -10.11 19.55 -10.90
N VAL A 140 -8.81 19.25 -11.02
CA VAL A 140 -8.28 18.40 -12.10
C VAL A 140 -8.66 16.94 -11.84
N PHE A 141 -8.45 16.47 -10.59
CA PHE A 141 -8.84 15.12 -10.20
C PHE A 141 -10.32 14.86 -10.41
N SER A 142 -11.19 15.72 -9.92
CA SER A 142 -12.65 15.61 -10.04
C SER A 142 -13.13 15.55 -11.50
N ARG A 143 -12.50 16.31 -12.38
CA ARG A 143 -12.79 16.26 -13.82
C ARG A 143 -12.32 14.96 -14.46
N THR A 144 -11.13 14.51 -14.10
CA THR A 144 -10.52 13.30 -14.67
C THR A 144 -11.28 12.04 -14.26
N PHE A 145 -11.65 11.95 -12.98
CA PHE A 145 -12.31 10.78 -12.39
C PHE A 145 -13.80 11.00 -12.10
N LYS A 146 -14.47 11.90 -12.83
CA LYS A 146 -15.89 12.22 -12.62
C LYS A 146 -16.81 11.00 -12.57
N ASN A 147 -16.50 9.96 -13.35
CA ASN A 147 -17.28 8.72 -13.42
C ASN A 147 -17.09 7.79 -12.21
N TYR A 148 -16.12 8.09 -11.33
CA TYR A 148 -15.87 7.32 -10.09
C TYR A 148 -16.56 7.96 -8.90
N ARG A 149 -17.13 9.14 -9.10
CA ARG A 149 -17.73 9.91 -8.01
C ARG A 149 -18.99 9.23 -7.49
N THR A 150 -19.03 9.01 -6.19
CA THR A 150 -20.18 8.50 -5.44
C THR A 150 -20.52 9.44 -4.28
N THR A 151 -21.69 9.24 -3.70
CA THR A 151 -22.00 9.89 -2.41
C THR A 151 -21.19 9.20 -1.32
N PRO A 152 -20.44 9.95 -0.50
CA PRO A 152 -19.64 9.34 0.57
C PRO A 152 -20.50 8.44 1.45
N SER A 153 -20.09 7.20 1.61
CA SER A 153 -20.72 6.26 2.53
C SER A 153 -20.32 6.55 3.98
N THR A 154 -21.18 6.22 4.93
CA THR A 154 -20.82 6.28 6.34
C THR A 154 -19.64 5.32 6.57
N PRO A 155 -18.55 5.78 7.22
CA PRO A 155 -17.45 4.90 7.53
C PRO A 155 -17.92 3.69 8.35
N PRO A 156 -17.38 2.49 8.10
CA PRO A 156 -17.72 1.32 8.89
C PRO A 156 -17.28 1.50 10.34
N ALA A 157 -17.89 0.75 11.28
CA ALA A 157 -17.59 0.80 12.71
C ALA A 157 -16.14 0.40 13.08
N GLY A 158 -15.35 -0.05 12.13
CA GLY A 158 -13.93 -0.43 12.27
C GLY A 158 -13.16 -0.17 11.00
N SER A 159 -11.85 -0.39 11.05
CA SER A 159 -11.04 -0.30 9.84
C SER A 159 -11.33 -1.48 8.90
N PRO A 160 -11.80 -1.22 7.67
CA PRO A 160 -12.03 -2.29 6.69
C PRO A 160 -10.72 -2.92 6.20
N TYR A 161 -9.59 -2.31 6.51
CA TYR A 161 -8.26 -2.79 6.12
C TYR A 161 -7.74 -3.93 7.00
N ARG A 162 -8.44 -4.25 8.10
CA ARG A 162 -8.13 -5.40 8.96
C ARG A 162 -8.49 -6.74 8.33
N GLU A 163 -9.53 -6.72 7.50
CA GLU A 163 -10.03 -7.94 6.86
C GLU A 163 -9.44 -8.08 5.46
N PRO A 164 -8.97 -9.27 5.08
CA PRO A 164 -8.48 -9.50 3.74
C PRO A 164 -9.63 -9.44 2.72
N ILE A 165 -9.30 -9.14 1.47
CA ILE A 165 -10.27 -9.16 0.35
C ILE A 165 -10.60 -10.61 0.01
N GLU A 166 -11.88 -10.94 -0.13
CA GLU A 166 -12.31 -12.26 -0.61
C GLU A 166 -11.92 -12.45 -2.08
N LEU A 167 -11.40 -13.63 -2.39
CA LEU A 167 -10.89 -13.99 -3.71
C LEU A 167 -11.45 -15.34 -4.17
N ASP A 168 -11.87 -15.39 -5.42
CA ASP A 168 -12.14 -16.61 -6.14
C ASP A 168 -10.85 -17.02 -6.88
N PHE A 169 -10.32 -18.23 -6.59
CA PHE A 169 -9.05 -18.71 -7.15
C PHE A 169 -9.30 -19.70 -8.29
N GLU A 170 -8.56 -19.53 -9.38
CA GLU A 170 -8.45 -20.58 -10.40
C GLU A 170 -7.54 -21.73 -9.91
N PRO A 171 -7.59 -22.92 -10.56
CA PRO A 171 -6.63 -23.97 -10.29
C PRO A 171 -5.20 -23.49 -10.49
N ALA A 172 -4.35 -23.71 -9.48
CA ALA A 172 -2.94 -23.34 -9.57
C ALA A 172 -2.22 -24.15 -10.65
N GLN A 173 -1.35 -23.49 -11.40
CA GLN A 173 -0.41 -24.12 -12.32
C GLN A 173 0.96 -24.24 -11.63
N ALA A 174 1.92 -24.93 -12.25
CA ALA A 174 3.22 -25.20 -11.65
C ALA A 174 3.93 -23.95 -11.07
N THR A 175 3.81 -22.78 -11.73
CA THR A 175 4.47 -21.53 -11.33
C THR A 175 3.56 -20.31 -11.45
N SER A 176 2.25 -20.50 -11.65
CA SER A 176 1.32 -19.38 -11.77
C SER A 176 -0.01 -19.65 -11.09
N LEU A 177 -0.66 -18.56 -10.69
CA LEU A 177 -1.98 -18.59 -10.06
C LEU A 177 -2.76 -17.33 -10.44
N VAL A 178 -4.04 -17.50 -10.76
CA VAL A 178 -4.95 -16.40 -11.02
C VAL A 178 -5.99 -16.35 -9.91
N ALA A 179 -6.29 -15.15 -9.46
CA ALA A 179 -7.35 -14.89 -8.49
C ALA A 179 -8.22 -13.72 -8.95
N HIS A 180 -9.49 -13.74 -8.57
CA HIS A 180 -10.46 -12.73 -8.94
C HIS A 180 -11.11 -12.13 -7.70
N SER A 181 -11.20 -10.80 -7.66
CA SER A 181 -12.04 -10.08 -6.72
C SER A 181 -13.31 -9.62 -7.43
N ARG A 182 -14.45 -9.81 -6.78
CA ARG A 182 -15.71 -9.18 -7.19
C ARG A 182 -15.66 -7.68 -6.94
N PRO A 183 -16.62 -6.90 -7.49
CA PRO A 183 -16.79 -5.50 -7.11
C PRO A 183 -16.94 -5.39 -5.59
N LEU A 184 -16.23 -4.42 -5.01
CA LEU A 184 -16.26 -4.21 -3.58
C LEU A 184 -17.17 -3.03 -3.22
N PRO A 185 -17.81 -3.04 -2.05
CA PRO A 185 -18.58 -1.90 -1.59
C PRO A 185 -17.65 -0.70 -1.33
N ASP A 186 -18.15 0.51 -1.53
CA ASP A 186 -17.39 1.76 -1.33
C ASP A 186 -16.79 1.84 0.08
N SER A 187 -17.48 1.31 1.08
CA SER A 187 -17.01 1.23 2.46
C SER A 187 -15.71 0.46 2.65
N ARG A 188 -15.35 -0.43 1.70
CA ARG A 188 -14.09 -1.17 1.71
C ARG A 188 -12.88 -0.27 1.46
N PHE A 189 -13.10 0.89 0.84
CA PHE A 189 -12.11 1.90 0.53
C PHE A 189 -12.24 3.15 1.42
N ALA A 190 -12.93 3.03 2.56
CA ALA A 190 -13.18 4.15 3.45
C ALA A 190 -11.89 4.90 3.79
N GLY A 191 -11.93 6.21 3.63
CA GLY A 191 -10.79 7.09 3.89
C GLY A 191 -9.80 7.25 2.73
N HIS A 192 -9.90 6.43 1.67
CA HIS A 192 -9.09 6.61 0.46
C HIS A 192 -9.95 7.31 -0.62
N PHE A 193 -9.72 8.63 -0.82
CA PHE A 193 -10.44 9.47 -1.79
C PHE A 193 -11.98 9.44 -1.61
N LEU A 194 -12.47 9.96 -0.49
CA LEU A 194 -13.84 9.83 0.03
C LEU A 194 -14.98 9.77 -0.98
N GLU A 195 -15.00 10.69 -1.98
CA GLU A 195 -16.03 10.74 -3.00
C GLU A 195 -15.70 9.89 -4.24
N TYR A 196 -14.53 9.27 -4.29
CA TYR A 196 -14.02 8.55 -5.44
C TYR A 196 -13.46 7.19 -5.02
N PRO A 197 -14.32 6.26 -4.52
CA PRO A 197 -13.86 4.98 -4.02
C PRO A 197 -13.14 4.20 -5.12
N ALA A 198 -11.87 3.97 -4.89
CA ALA A 198 -10.98 3.32 -5.85
C ALA A 198 -9.94 2.48 -5.12
N TRP A 199 -9.46 1.46 -5.79
CA TRP A 199 -8.45 0.54 -5.28
C TRP A 199 -7.12 1.26 -5.01
N PRO A 200 -6.67 1.36 -3.75
CA PRO A 200 -5.33 1.85 -3.46
C PRO A 200 -4.28 0.79 -3.80
N ALA A 201 -3.09 1.23 -4.21
CA ALA A 201 -1.99 0.32 -4.54
C ALA A 201 -1.62 -0.62 -3.38
N SER A 202 -1.79 -0.19 -2.13
CA SER A 202 -1.55 -1.02 -0.95
C SER A 202 -2.47 -2.24 -0.86
N LEU A 203 -3.73 -2.16 -1.30
CA LEU A 203 -4.62 -3.31 -1.37
C LEU A 203 -4.25 -4.26 -2.52
N TYR A 204 -3.70 -3.73 -3.62
CA TYR A 204 -3.11 -4.61 -4.64
C TYR A 204 -1.91 -5.38 -4.06
N CYS A 205 -1.04 -4.71 -3.30
CA CYS A 205 0.11 -5.34 -2.64
C CYS A 205 -0.32 -6.44 -1.67
N GLU A 206 -1.31 -6.16 -0.81
CA GLU A 206 -1.87 -7.14 0.13
C GLU A 206 -2.41 -8.38 -0.61
N THR A 207 -3.22 -8.14 -1.63
CA THR A 207 -3.85 -9.21 -2.40
C THR A 207 -2.80 -10.05 -3.14
N VAL A 208 -1.82 -9.41 -3.79
CA VAL A 208 -0.70 -10.10 -4.47
C VAL A 208 0.12 -10.93 -3.48
N SER A 209 0.41 -10.40 -2.27
CA SER A 209 1.12 -11.14 -1.22
C SER A 209 0.36 -12.42 -0.81
N ARG A 210 -0.97 -12.34 -0.67
CA ARG A 210 -1.81 -13.50 -0.33
C ARG A 210 -1.86 -14.54 -1.47
N VAL A 211 -1.97 -14.08 -2.73
CA VAL A 211 -1.92 -14.97 -3.90
C VAL A 211 -0.56 -15.64 -3.99
N ALA A 212 0.54 -14.92 -3.66
CA ALA A 212 1.89 -15.48 -3.62
C ALA A 212 2.04 -16.55 -2.53
N GLY A 213 1.50 -16.33 -1.33
CA GLY A 213 1.48 -17.34 -0.28
C GLY A 213 0.80 -18.62 -0.74
N LYS A 214 -0.38 -18.49 -1.38
CA LYS A 214 -1.10 -19.67 -1.90
C LYS A 214 -0.35 -20.38 -3.02
N LEU A 215 0.32 -19.63 -3.91
CA LEU A 215 1.15 -20.23 -4.96
C LEU A 215 2.40 -20.91 -4.37
N LEU A 216 3.04 -20.32 -3.35
CA LEU A 216 4.16 -20.94 -2.64
C LEU A 216 3.77 -22.27 -2.02
N HIS A 217 2.62 -22.35 -1.34
CA HIS A 217 2.11 -23.60 -0.76
C HIS A 217 1.91 -24.68 -1.84
N HIS A 218 1.38 -24.29 -3.00
CA HIS A 218 1.25 -25.21 -4.13
C HIS A 218 2.60 -25.67 -4.68
N MET A 219 3.57 -24.75 -4.84
CA MET A 219 4.90 -25.05 -5.38
C MET A 219 5.77 -25.90 -4.45
N LEU A 220 5.56 -25.76 -3.14
CA LEU A 220 6.35 -26.45 -2.10
C LEU A 220 5.66 -27.69 -1.56
N GLU A 221 4.37 -27.87 -1.91
CA GLU A 221 3.50 -28.94 -1.38
C GLU A 221 3.42 -28.92 0.16
N ASP A 222 3.59 -27.74 0.76
CA ASP A 222 3.60 -27.54 2.21
C ASP A 222 3.08 -26.12 2.56
N GLU A 223 2.50 -25.97 3.75
CA GLU A 223 2.13 -24.67 4.30
C GLU A 223 3.35 -23.99 4.92
N VAL A 224 3.80 -22.92 4.29
CA VAL A 224 5.00 -22.20 4.71
C VAL A 224 4.67 -20.73 5.04
N GLN A 225 5.42 -20.19 5.99
CA GLN A 225 5.49 -18.76 6.19
C GLN A 225 6.62 -18.18 5.34
N PHE A 226 6.46 -16.93 4.90
CA PHE A 226 7.49 -16.23 4.14
C PHE A 226 7.67 -14.80 4.65
N SER A 227 8.83 -14.24 4.41
CA SER A 227 9.14 -12.83 4.66
C SER A 227 9.33 -12.10 3.34
N VAL A 228 8.73 -10.92 3.21
CA VAL A 228 8.96 -10.03 2.06
C VAL A 228 10.24 -9.24 2.30
N ALA A 229 11.20 -9.33 1.38
CA ALA A 229 12.43 -8.55 1.42
C ALA A 229 12.38 -7.30 0.53
N ARG A 230 11.65 -7.41 -0.59
CA ARG A 230 11.49 -6.32 -1.54
C ARG A 230 10.12 -6.38 -2.21
N MET A 231 9.54 -5.21 -2.46
CA MET A 231 8.32 -5.07 -3.25
C MET A 231 8.43 -3.82 -4.13
N ASP A 232 8.42 -4.02 -5.45
CA ASP A 232 8.43 -2.97 -6.45
C ASP A 232 7.04 -2.87 -7.08
N ILE A 233 6.52 -1.67 -7.19
CA ILE A 233 5.14 -1.38 -7.60
C ILE A 233 5.19 -0.39 -8.75
N ASP A 234 4.54 -0.70 -9.85
CA ASP A 234 4.29 0.21 -10.96
C ASP A 234 2.77 0.32 -11.15
N ALA A 235 2.16 1.37 -10.60
CA ALA A 235 0.73 1.64 -10.68
C ALA A 235 0.43 2.50 -11.92
N LEU A 236 -0.28 1.92 -12.87
CA LEU A 236 -0.52 2.49 -14.18
C LEU A 236 -1.89 3.16 -14.31
N ARG A 237 -2.88 2.67 -13.53
CA ARG A 237 -4.26 3.11 -13.60
C ARG A 237 -4.95 3.01 -12.25
N LEU A 238 -5.82 3.97 -11.97
CA LEU A 238 -6.77 3.89 -10.87
C LEU A 238 -7.97 3.05 -11.32
N ILE A 239 -8.39 2.07 -10.50
CA ILE A 239 -9.60 1.25 -10.74
C ILE A 239 -10.65 1.62 -9.71
N SER A 240 -11.89 1.85 -10.19
CA SER A 240 -13.04 2.10 -9.30
C SER A 240 -13.39 0.87 -8.46
N ALA A 241 -13.94 1.10 -7.27
CA ALA A 241 -14.48 0.08 -6.38
C ALA A 241 -15.49 -0.86 -7.06
N SER A 242 -16.31 -0.31 -7.97
CA SER A 242 -17.38 -1.02 -8.67
C SER A 242 -16.89 -1.97 -9.77
N GLN A 243 -15.59 -2.06 -10.01
CA GLN A 243 -15.02 -2.87 -11.09
C GLN A 243 -14.44 -4.18 -10.57
N ASN A 244 -14.58 -5.25 -11.36
CA ASN A 244 -13.89 -6.52 -11.12
C ASN A 244 -12.38 -6.35 -11.31
N VAL A 245 -11.61 -7.02 -10.47
CA VAL A 245 -10.15 -7.03 -10.54
C VAL A 245 -9.65 -8.46 -10.55
N SER A 246 -8.72 -8.77 -11.45
CA SER A 246 -8.00 -10.05 -11.48
C SER A 246 -6.52 -9.84 -11.17
N PHE A 247 -5.95 -10.83 -10.50
CA PHE A 247 -4.57 -10.88 -10.04
C PHE A 247 -3.89 -12.07 -10.69
N HIS A 248 -3.01 -11.82 -11.64
CA HIS A 248 -2.27 -12.85 -12.36
C HIS A 248 -0.86 -12.92 -11.80
N LEU A 249 -0.55 -13.95 -11.06
CA LEU A 249 0.74 -14.11 -10.41
C LEU A 249 1.57 -15.19 -11.09
N THR A 250 2.85 -14.92 -11.26
CA THR A 250 3.84 -15.86 -11.79
C THR A 250 5.09 -15.84 -10.93
N CYS A 251 5.60 -16.99 -10.53
CA CYS A 251 6.93 -17.13 -9.95
C CYS A 251 7.96 -17.07 -11.08
N THR A 252 8.71 -15.98 -11.15
CA THR A 252 9.69 -15.71 -12.20
C THR A 252 11.08 -16.26 -11.88
N SER A 253 11.36 -16.50 -10.59
CA SER A 253 12.61 -17.10 -10.13
C SER A 253 12.38 -17.84 -8.82
N ALA A 254 12.93 -19.04 -8.72
CA ALA A 254 12.90 -19.86 -7.51
C ALA A 254 14.27 -20.47 -7.24
N SER A 255 14.78 -20.32 -6.02
CA SER A 255 16.00 -20.96 -5.54
C SER A 255 15.70 -21.66 -4.21
N LYS A 256 15.48 -22.96 -4.26
CA LYS A 256 15.25 -23.76 -3.05
C LYS A 256 16.46 -23.72 -2.10
N LEU A 257 17.68 -23.67 -2.65
CA LEU A 257 18.92 -23.60 -1.85
C LEU A 257 19.00 -22.32 -1.01
N LEU A 258 18.50 -21.20 -1.55
CA LEU A 258 18.52 -19.91 -0.86
C LEU A 258 17.19 -19.61 -0.18
N SER A 259 16.22 -20.52 -0.25
CA SER A 259 14.83 -20.28 0.17
C SER A 259 14.24 -18.98 -0.42
N ARG A 260 14.65 -18.61 -1.64
CA ARG A 260 14.34 -17.32 -2.28
C ARG A 260 13.44 -17.51 -3.48
N TYR A 261 12.37 -16.73 -3.53
CA TYR A 261 11.39 -16.73 -4.62
C TYR A 261 11.11 -15.30 -5.07
N VAL A 262 10.97 -15.11 -6.39
CA VAL A 262 10.59 -13.83 -6.99
C VAL A 262 9.29 -14.02 -7.74
N PHE A 263 8.31 -13.19 -7.41
CA PHE A 263 7.00 -13.18 -8.05
C PHE A 263 6.79 -11.91 -8.83
N ARG A 264 6.11 -12.05 -9.97
CA ARG A 264 5.55 -10.94 -10.73
C ARG A 264 4.04 -11.07 -10.74
N GLY A 265 3.36 -10.07 -10.18
CA GLY A 265 1.91 -9.93 -10.16
C GLY A 265 1.45 -8.86 -11.14
N GLU A 266 0.48 -9.19 -11.98
CA GLU A 266 -0.22 -8.24 -12.84
C GLU A 266 -1.66 -8.10 -12.34
N VAL A 267 -2.04 -6.86 -12.00
CA VAL A 267 -3.40 -6.51 -11.60
C VAL A 267 -4.13 -5.95 -12.79
N ARG A 268 -5.29 -6.53 -13.13
CA ARG A 268 -6.03 -6.21 -14.33
C ARG A 268 -7.50 -5.92 -14.05
N ASN A 269 -8.08 -5.02 -14.84
CA ASN A 269 -9.52 -4.88 -14.97
C ASN A 269 -9.88 -5.24 -16.42
N ALA A 270 -10.51 -6.38 -16.62
CA ALA A 270 -10.61 -7.04 -17.93
C ALA A 270 -9.21 -7.12 -18.60
N ASP A 271 -9.06 -6.63 -19.82
CA ASP A 271 -7.79 -6.64 -20.56
C ASP A 271 -6.84 -5.48 -20.19
N LEU A 272 -7.30 -4.55 -19.36
CA LEU A 272 -6.52 -3.37 -19.00
C LEU A 272 -5.60 -3.64 -17.81
N LEU A 273 -4.30 -3.53 -18.03
CA LEU A 273 -3.28 -3.61 -16.98
C LEU A 273 -3.36 -2.34 -16.12
N ALA A 274 -3.56 -2.54 -14.81
CA ALA A 274 -3.68 -1.46 -13.82
C ALA A 274 -2.45 -1.31 -12.95
N CYS A 275 -1.82 -2.42 -12.56
CA CYS A 275 -0.63 -2.40 -11.72
C CYS A 275 0.26 -3.61 -12.03
N VAL A 276 1.57 -3.43 -11.88
CA VAL A 276 2.55 -4.51 -11.85
C VAL A 276 3.25 -4.47 -10.50
N ILE A 277 3.40 -5.62 -9.87
CA ILE A 277 4.08 -5.76 -8.59
C ILE A 277 5.12 -6.88 -8.72
N GLU A 278 6.38 -6.54 -8.48
CA GLU A 278 7.44 -7.54 -8.33
C GLU A 278 7.78 -7.68 -6.85
N MET A 279 7.78 -8.92 -6.36
CA MET A 279 7.98 -9.21 -4.96
C MET A 279 9.04 -10.28 -4.78
N GLU A 280 10.04 -10.01 -3.94
CA GLU A 280 11.05 -10.96 -3.52
C GLU A 280 10.75 -11.42 -2.10
N VAL A 281 10.64 -12.74 -1.93
CA VAL A 281 10.33 -13.35 -0.63
C VAL A 281 11.32 -14.45 -0.28
N TYR A 282 11.37 -14.74 1.03
CA TYR A 282 12.18 -15.83 1.59
C TYR A 282 11.30 -16.68 2.52
N VAL A 283 11.42 -17.98 2.37
CA VAL A 283 10.76 -19.02 3.20
C VAL A 283 11.67 -19.46 4.31
#